data_eb6a68a710b3a8c12478d91fab9c4328
#
_entry.id   eb6a68a710b3a8c12478d91fab9c4328
#
_cell.length_a   1.000
_cell.length_b   1.000
_cell.length_c   1.000
_cell.angle_alpha   90.00
_cell.angle_beta   90.00
_cell.angle_gamma   90.00
#
_symmetry.space_group_name_H-M   'P 1'
#
loop_
_entity.id
_entity.type
_entity.pdbx_description
1 polymer ?
#
loop_
_entity_poly.entity_id
_entity_poly.type
_entity_poly.pdbx_seq_one_letter_code
_entity_poly.pdbx_strand_id
1 'polypeptide(L)'
;MNRIVHLALKVEDLEATTRFYQEVFGFREVETKKVRDHTSRHLTDGYIDFALLKYDPASDSKEKNAAGKGPCIHHFAVEVDDVEAATRQILAHGCTIVSDPGVVPVKFQAPGGTIAELVPKERYKKQAG
;
A
#
# COMPACT_ATOMS: atom_id res chain seq x y z
N MET A 1 -16.63 -9.52 6.23
CA MET A 1 -16.59 -9.08 4.84
C MET A 1 -15.21 -8.50 4.53
N ASN A 2 -14.65 -8.85 3.40
CA ASN A 2 -13.38 -8.29 2.96
C ASN A 2 -13.56 -6.84 2.53
N ARG A 3 -12.58 -5.98 2.86
CA ARG A 3 -12.67 -4.53 2.58
C ARG A 3 -11.35 -4.02 2.04
N ILE A 4 -11.42 -3.01 1.17
CA ILE A 4 -10.25 -2.23 0.81
C ILE A 4 -9.98 -1.27 1.98
N VAL A 5 -8.76 -1.35 2.55
CA VAL A 5 -8.39 -0.59 3.75
C VAL A 5 -7.16 0.29 3.55
N HIS A 6 -6.51 0.21 2.40
CA HIS A 6 -5.23 0.88 2.17
C HIS A 6 -5.06 1.19 0.69
N LEU A 7 -4.58 2.41 0.40
CA LEU A 7 -4.22 2.85 -0.93
C LEU A 7 -2.87 3.57 -0.82
N ALA A 8 -1.92 3.21 -1.65
CA ALA A 8 -0.59 3.82 -1.64
C ALA A 8 -0.29 4.49 -2.96
N LEU A 9 0.21 5.72 -2.90
CA LEU A 9 0.72 6.46 -4.05
C LEU A 9 2.24 6.51 -4.00
N LYS A 10 2.87 6.34 -5.16
CA LYS A 10 4.28 6.66 -5.32
C LYS A 10 4.39 8.11 -5.73
N VAL A 11 5.18 8.91 -5.00
CA VAL A 11 5.26 10.37 -5.18
C VAL A 11 6.72 10.81 -5.34
N GLU A 12 6.92 11.96 -5.97
CA GLU A 12 8.25 12.53 -6.12
C GLU A 12 8.55 13.56 -5.03
N ASP A 13 7.56 14.35 -4.62
CA ASP A 13 7.69 15.37 -3.59
C ASP A 13 6.74 15.04 -2.43
N LEU A 14 7.29 14.43 -1.39
CA LEU A 14 6.49 13.98 -0.24
C LEU A 14 5.83 15.14 0.49
N GLU A 15 6.56 16.23 0.71
CA GLU A 15 6.03 17.36 1.49
C GLU A 15 4.94 18.12 0.73
N ALA A 16 5.14 18.38 -0.54
CA ALA A 16 4.13 19.07 -1.37
C ALA A 16 2.87 18.22 -1.49
N THR A 17 3.01 16.91 -1.70
CA THR A 17 1.87 16.01 -1.81
C THR A 17 1.11 15.91 -0.48
N THR A 18 1.84 15.83 0.63
CA THR A 18 1.24 15.82 1.97
C THR A 18 0.39 17.06 2.18
N ARG A 19 0.96 18.24 1.92
CA ARG A 19 0.25 19.52 2.09
C ARG A 19 -1.03 19.56 1.26
N PHE A 20 -0.96 19.10 0.02
CA PHE A 20 -2.13 19.09 -0.86
C PHE A 20 -3.28 18.31 -0.23
N TYR A 21 -3.05 17.08 0.20
CA TYR A 21 -4.12 16.26 0.76
C TYR A 21 -4.61 16.75 2.13
N GLN A 22 -3.73 17.37 2.91
CA GLN A 22 -4.13 17.97 4.18
C GLN A 22 -4.94 19.23 4.00
N GLU A 23 -4.49 20.15 3.16
CA GLU A 23 -5.13 21.46 3.01
C GLU A 23 -6.44 21.39 2.21
N VAL A 24 -6.47 20.56 1.17
CA VAL A 24 -7.66 20.48 0.30
C VAL A 24 -8.71 19.55 0.90
N PHE A 25 -8.33 18.39 1.41
CA PHE A 25 -9.27 17.36 1.85
C PHE A 25 -9.27 17.11 3.36
N GLY A 26 -8.37 17.71 4.10
CA GLY A 26 -8.32 17.55 5.55
C GLY A 26 -7.81 16.19 6.00
N PHE A 27 -7.05 15.50 5.18
CA PHE A 27 -6.50 14.20 5.59
C PHE A 27 -5.55 14.39 6.76
N ARG A 28 -5.55 13.43 7.67
CA ARG A 28 -4.76 13.49 8.91
C ARG A 28 -3.54 12.59 8.78
N GLU A 29 -2.37 13.10 9.20
CA GLU A 29 -1.17 12.27 9.27
C GLU A 29 -1.24 11.32 10.46
N VAL A 30 -0.94 10.04 10.24
CA VAL A 30 -0.91 9.01 11.27
C VAL A 30 0.51 8.72 11.70
N GLU A 31 1.40 8.42 10.76
CA GLU A 31 2.82 8.20 11.04
C GLU A 31 3.66 8.32 9.77
N THR A 32 4.94 8.61 9.97
CA THR A 32 5.93 8.64 8.88
C THR A 32 7.13 7.82 9.33
N LYS A 33 7.63 6.95 8.46
CA LYS A 33 8.79 6.12 8.76
C LYS A 33 9.63 5.84 7.53
N LYS A 34 10.92 5.61 7.75
CA LYS A 34 11.83 5.13 6.71
C LYS A 34 11.76 3.60 6.68
N VAL A 35 11.52 3.02 5.52
CA VAL A 35 11.44 1.58 5.31
C VAL A 35 12.38 1.21 4.18
N ARG A 36 13.54 0.64 4.52
CA ARG A 36 14.55 0.23 3.55
C ARG A 36 14.90 1.35 2.57
N ASP A 37 14.34 1.33 1.36
CA ASP A 37 14.69 2.24 0.26
C ASP A 37 13.68 3.36 0.02
N HIS A 38 12.73 3.55 0.95
CA HIS A 38 11.71 4.59 0.78
C HIS A 38 11.25 5.15 2.12
N THR A 39 10.66 6.35 2.06
CA THR A 39 9.95 6.94 3.17
C THR A 39 8.47 6.74 2.94
N SER A 40 7.78 6.23 3.97
CA SER A 40 6.35 5.96 3.93
C SER A 40 5.66 6.91 4.89
N ARG A 41 4.77 7.74 4.39
CA ARG A 41 3.93 8.62 5.20
C ARG A 41 2.49 8.18 5.10
N HIS A 42 1.93 7.79 6.22
CA HIS A 42 0.55 7.32 6.30
C HIS A 42 -0.36 8.47 6.70
N LEU A 43 -1.31 8.77 5.83
CA LEU A 43 -2.41 9.70 6.12
C LEU A 43 -3.70 8.90 6.21
N THR A 44 -4.79 9.55 6.59
CA THR A 44 -6.11 8.93 6.58
C THR A 44 -7.20 9.94 6.29
N ASP A 45 -8.28 9.47 5.65
CA ASP A 45 -9.52 10.20 5.50
C ASP A 45 -10.52 9.88 6.64
N GLY A 46 -10.07 9.11 7.65
CA GLY A 46 -10.90 8.64 8.74
C GLY A 46 -11.43 7.22 8.56
N TYR A 47 -11.20 6.61 7.40
CA TYR A 47 -11.69 5.28 7.06
C TYR A 47 -10.59 4.33 6.61
N ILE A 48 -9.74 4.78 5.68
CA ILE A 48 -8.67 3.94 5.12
C ILE A 48 -7.31 4.55 5.43
N ASP A 49 -6.29 3.71 5.31
CA ASP A 49 -4.89 4.14 5.30
C ASP A 49 -4.55 4.64 3.90
N PHE A 50 -4.05 5.87 3.81
CA PHE A 50 -3.65 6.50 2.55
C PHE A 50 -2.17 6.82 2.64
N ALA A 51 -1.32 6.00 2.03
CA ALA A 51 0.14 6.11 2.18
C ALA A 51 0.77 6.82 0.98
N LEU A 52 1.74 7.67 1.28
CA LEU A 52 2.59 8.33 0.28
C LEU A 52 3.98 7.72 0.39
N LEU A 53 4.50 7.19 -0.73
CA LEU A 53 5.78 6.51 -0.80
C LEU A 53 6.76 7.34 -1.62
N LYS A 54 7.82 7.81 -0.97
CA LYS A 54 8.91 8.52 -1.64
C LYS A 54 10.13 7.60 -1.63
N TYR A 55 10.46 7.05 -2.78
CA TYR A 55 11.64 6.18 -2.92
C TYR A 55 12.92 7.00 -2.97
N ASP A 56 14.01 6.42 -2.45
CA ASP A 56 15.32 7.04 -2.56
C ASP A 56 15.71 7.15 -4.04
N PRO A 57 16.38 8.24 -4.46
CA PRO A 57 16.70 8.43 -5.88
C PRO A 57 17.50 7.29 -6.51
N ALA A 58 18.35 6.62 -5.72
CA ALA A 58 19.19 5.52 -6.20
C ALA A 58 18.47 4.17 -6.17
N SER A 59 17.22 4.09 -5.66
CA SER A 59 16.53 2.82 -5.57
C SER A 59 16.12 2.30 -6.95
N ASP A 60 16.37 1.01 -7.18
CA ASP A 60 15.92 0.28 -8.36
C ASP A 60 15.24 -1.02 -7.95
N SER A 61 14.54 -1.00 -6.83
CA SER A 61 13.86 -2.17 -6.30
C SER A 61 12.67 -2.58 -7.17
N LYS A 62 12.32 -3.87 -7.11
CA LYS A 62 11.14 -4.37 -7.81
C LYS A 62 9.88 -3.66 -7.33
N GLU A 63 9.79 -3.39 -6.03
CA GLU A 63 8.62 -2.72 -5.46
C GLU A 63 8.45 -1.30 -6.00
N LYS A 64 9.56 -0.56 -6.14
CA LYS A 64 9.52 0.79 -6.70
C LYS A 64 8.86 0.80 -8.08
N ASN A 65 9.19 -0.17 -8.91
CA ASN A 65 8.81 -0.21 -10.32
C ASN A 65 7.56 -1.06 -10.59
N ALA A 66 7.01 -1.72 -9.56
CA ALA A 66 5.95 -2.72 -9.72
C ALA A 66 4.70 -2.18 -10.44
N ALA A 67 4.33 -0.93 -10.14
CA ALA A 67 3.14 -0.30 -10.72
C ALA A 67 3.46 0.66 -11.87
N GLY A 68 4.72 0.67 -12.34
CA GLY A 68 5.19 1.54 -13.40
C GLY A 68 6.26 2.52 -12.94
N LYS A 69 6.80 3.27 -13.88
CA LYS A 69 7.81 4.29 -13.61
C LYS A 69 7.13 5.62 -13.31
N GLY A 70 7.77 6.43 -12.45
CA GLY A 70 7.26 7.74 -12.09
C GLY A 70 6.11 7.69 -11.08
N PRO A 71 5.47 8.84 -10.81
CA PRO A 71 4.34 8.91 -9.88
C PRO A 71 3.16 8.09 -10.36
N CYS A 72 2.51 7.38 -9.46
CA CYS A 72 1.38 6.52 -9.81
C CYS A 72 0.64 6.07 -8.56
N ILE A 73 -0.56 5.51 -8.75
CA ILE A 73 -1.21 4.69 -7.72
C ILE A 73 -0.40 3.40 -7.67
N HIS A 74 0.24 3.13 -6.55
CA HIS A 74 1.21 2.04 -6.44
C HIS A 74 0.55 0.70 -6.15
N HIS A 75 -0.32 0.68 -5.14
CA HIS A 75 -1.05 -0.54 -4.78
C HIS A 75 -2.20 -0.21 -3.84
N PHE A 76 -3.07 -1.19 -3.64
CA PHE A 76 -4.10 -1.14 -2.61
C PHE A 76 -4.06 -2.43 -1.79
N ALA A 77 -4.69 -2.44 -0.62
CA ALA A 77 -4.74 -3.63 0.21
C ALA A 77 -6.17 -4.00 0.57
N VAL A 78 -6.42 -5.30 0.60
CA VAL A 78 -7.68 -5.89 1.03
C VAL A 78 -7.50 -6.54 2.40
N GLU A 79 -8.31 -6.15 3.35
CA GLU A 79 -8.37 -6.78 4.67
C GLU A 79 -9.15 -8.08 4.57
N VAL A 80 -8.57 -9.17 5.05
CA VAL A 80 -9.16 -10.51 5.00
C VAL A 80 -9.14 -11.14 6.40
N ASP A 81 -10.06 -12.09 6.62
CA ASP A 81 -10.14 -12.79 7.91
C ASP A 81 -8.97 -13.73 8.11
N ASP A 82 -8.56 -14.42 7.03
CA ASP A 82 -7.51 -15.44 7.06
C ASP A 82 -6.58 -15.22 5.87
N VAL A 83 -5.41 -14.65 6.16
CA VAL A 83 -4.42 -14.31 5.12
C VAL A 83 -3.93 -15.56 4.39
N GLU A 84 -3.71 -16.66 5.11
CA GLU A 84 -3.23 -17.91 4.47
C GLU A 84 -4.27 -18.50 3.53
N ALA A 85 -5.54 -18.53 3.96
CA ALA A 85 -6.62 -19.03 3.12
C ALA A 85 -6.80 -18.17 1.87
N ALA A 86 -6.77 -16.85 2.03
CA ALA A 86 -6.86 -15.92 0.90
C ALA A 86 -5.67 -16.08 -0.05
N THR A 87 -4.47 -16.28 0.50
CA THR A 87 -3.26 -16.51 -0.31
C THR A 87 -3.42 -17.77 -1.18
N ARG A 88 -3.94 -18.86 -0.60
CA ARG A 88 -4.19 -20.08 -1.38
C ARG A 88 -5.20 -19.83 -2.51
N GLN A 89 -6.22 -19.02 -2.26
CA GLN A 89 -7.24 -18.71 -3.26
C GLN A 89 -6.66 -17.89 -4.42
N ILE A 90 -5.87 -16.85 -4.13
CA ILE A 90 -5.27 -16.05 -5.21
C ILE A 90 -4.29 -16.88 -6.05
N LEU A 91 -3.55 -17.80 -5.43
CA LEU A 91 -2.68 -18.72 -6.18
C LEU A 91 -3.50 -19.67 -7.04
N ALA A 92 -4.64 -20.18 -6.53
CA ALA A 92 -5.52 -21.05 -7.30
C ALA A 92 -6.13 -20.34 -8.52
N HIS A 93 -6.26 -19.01 -8.46
CA HIS A 93 -6.73 -18.21 -9.58
C HIS A 93 -5.60 -17.80 -10.54
N GLY A 94 -4.38 -18.28 -10.33
CA GLY A 94 -3.25 -18.03 -11.22
C GLY A 94 -2.49 -16.75 -10.98
N CYS A 95 -2.74 -16.07 -9.85
CA CYS A 95 -2.01 -14.84 -9.52
C CYS A 95 -0.58 -15.15 -9.08
N THR A 96 0.33 -14.20 -9.32
CA THR A 96 1.72 -14.27 -8.88
C THR A 96 1.89 -13.54 -7.57
N ILE A 97 2.49 -14.20 -6.58
CA ILE A 97 2.90 -13.55 -5.32
C ILE A 97 4.23 -12.83 -5.58
N VAL A 98 4.31 -11.54 -5.26
CA VAL A 98 5.52 -10.74 -5.49
C VAL A 98 6.28 -10.41 -4.21
N SER A 99 5.69 -10.66 -3.03
CA SER A 99 6.39 -10.57 -1.76
C SER A 99 7.11 -11.87 -1.43
N ASP A 100 8.08 -11.81 -0.52
CA ASP A 100 8.78 -13.01 -0.08
C ASP A 100 7.85 -13.94 0.71
N PRO A 101 8.09 -15.27 0.69
CA PRO A 101 7.27 -16.20 1.46
C PRO A 101 7.22 -15.83 2.95
N GLY A 102 6.04 -15.90 3.54
CA GLY A 102 5.82 -15.62 4.95
C GLY A 102 5.78 -14.16 5.34
N VAL A 103 5.99 -13.25 4.39
CA VAL A 103 5.93 -11.81 4.65
C VAL A 103 4.47 -11.33 4.60
N VAL A 104 4.09 -10.50 5.56
CA VAL A 104 2.78 -9.84 5.62
C VAL A 104 3.02 -8.33 5.61
N PRO A 105 2.38 -7.55 4.74
CA PRO A 105 1.31 -7.93 3.78
C PRO A 105 1.78 -8.87 2.68
N VAL A 106 0.87 -9.74 2.23
CA VAL A 106 1.13 -10.58 1.07
C VAL A 106 0.84 -9.75 -0.18
N LYS A 107 1.88 -9.43 -0.92
CA LYS A 107 1.77 -8.61 -2.13
C LYS A 107 1.67 -9.52 -3.35
N PHE A 108 0.71 -9.24 -4.23
CA PHE A 108 0.47 -10.07 -5.41
C PHE A 108 0.05 -9.22 -6.60
N GLN A 109 0.19 -9.81 -7.77
CA GLN A 109 -0.29 -9.20 -9.01
C GLN A 109 -1.68 -9.76 -9.32
N ALA A 110 -2.69 -8.90 -9.23
CA ALA A 110 -4.08 -9.25 -9.47
C ALA A 110 -4.34 -9.41 -10.98
N PRO A 111 -5.48 -10.02 -11.36
CA PRO A 111 -5.87 -10.06 -12.78
C PRO A 111 -5.86 -8.66 -13.40
N GLY A 112 -5.28 -8.54 -14.59
CA GLY A 112 -5.10 -7.26 -15.26
C GLY A 112 -3.80 -6.55 -14.92
N GLY A 113 -3.03 -7.07 -13.94
CA GLY A 113 -1.69 -6.58 -13.62
C GLY A 113 -1.60 -5.63 -12.43
N THR A 114 -2.71 -5.26 -11.81
CA THR A 114 -2.70 -4.37 -10.66
C THR A 114 -2.03 -5.02 -9.46
N ILE A 115 -1.17 -4.27 -8.77
CA ILE A 115 -0.55 -4.75 -7.54
C ILE A 115 -1.50 -4.54 -6.38
N ALA A 116 -1.73 -5.60 -5.61
CA ALA A 116 -2.59 -5.58 -4.44
C ALA A 116 -1.91 -6.31 -3.28
N GLU A 117 -2.44 -6.09 -2.07
CA GLU A 117 -1.92 -6.72 -0.86
C GLU A 117 -3.07 -7.36 -0.08
N LEU A 118 -2.76 -8.47 0.60
CA LEU A 118 -3.63 -9.05 1.62
C LEU A 118 -3.09 -8.64 2.97
N VAL A 119 -3.98 -8.13 3.83
CA VAL A 119 -3.63 -7.74 5.19
C VAL A 119 -4.61 -8.35 6.18
N PRO A 120 -4.15 -8.64 7.42
CA PRO A 120 -5.04 -9.13 8.46
C PRO A 120 -5.95 -8.01 8.97
N LYS A 121 -7.01 -8.40 9.67
CA LYS A 121 -7.92 -7.44 10.30
C LYS A 121 -7.18 -6.52 11.26
N GLU A 122 -7.66 -5.30 11.35
CA GLU A 122 -7.20 -4.26 12.28
C GLU A 122 -5.77 -3.77 12.05
N ARG A 123 -5.16 -4.11 10.92
CA ARG A 123 -3.81 -3.62 10.60
C ARG A 123 -3.76 -2.07 10.60
N TYR A 124 -4.82 -1.44 10.13
CA TYR A 124 -4.90 0.02 10.01
C TYR A 124 -5.93 0.63 10.97
N LYS A 125 -6.12 0.04 12.14
CA LYS A 125 -7.13 0.53 13.10
C LYS A 125 -6.89 1.96 13.57
N LYS A 126 -5.64 2.44 13.55
CA LYS A 126 -5.31 3.82 13.93
C LYS A 126 -5.91 4.85 12.98
N GLN A 127 -6.25 4.45 11.77
CA GLN A 127 -6.80 5.34 10.76
C GLN A 127 -8.30 5.54 10.91
N ALA A 128 -8.99 4.66 11.64
CA ALA A 128 -10.42 4.76 11.85
C ALA A 128 -10.78 5.91 12.77
N GLY A 129 -11.83 6.61 12.46
CA GLY A 129 -12.40 7.68 13.31
C GLY A 129 -12.02 9.09 12.86
#